data_46a17f941ebead68e54e158656535717
#
_entry.id   46a17f941ebead68e54e158656535717
#
_cell.length_a   1.000
_cell.length_b   1.000
_cell.length_c   1.000
_cell.angle_alpha   90.00
_cell.angle_beta   90.00
_cell.angle_gamma   90.00
#
_symmetry.space_group_name_H-M   'P 1'
#
loop_
_entity.id
_entity.type
_entity.pdbx_description
1 polymer ?
#
loop_
_entity_poly.entity_id
_entity_poly.type
_entity_poly.pdbx_seq_one_letter_code
_entity_poly.pdbx_strand_id
1 'polypeptide(L)'
;MTQRRKSKKTEAEPRRVNRRTFLAGAGAAACVGAGLWLRRKKFSKRDKTKVEKQPVENPALPAGEWRAVWVSYLEWAAMDFSSADSFRAGCVQMLENCAGLGLNTVLAQVRPFGDALYKSQLFPWSHLCTGVQGQDPGFDPLDILLQEAHGRGLSVEAWLNPYRLRSSAAMPPNLAENNLANTHPEWVCAVGDGLYLNPAEPAAADYVVQGVAELLQNYAVDGIHFDDYFYPTTEESIDAAQFAASGAADLAAWRRQNVTALVKKVHDTVKTADPTLRFGISPQGNPDNDLNSQYSDVTAWLAAGGEEQVVDYLCPQIYWGYGYTLQSGSTRFAFENIVPAWLAYPRAEGVALYFGLGAYRVGTGDGGANPDSVSGWSTGDVLARQVQDLSLIHISEPTRRVVIS
;
A
#
# COMPACT_ATOMS: atom_id res chain seq x y z
N MET A 1 59.63 14.52 41.29
CA MET A 1 59.55 14.73 39.81
C MET A 1 58.99 13.51 39.16
N THR A 2 57.72 13.52 38.80
CA THR A 2 57.10 12.50 37.93
C THR A 2 55.90 13.13 37.25
N GLN A 3 56.04 13.37 35.96
CA GLN A 3 55.01 14.01 35.13
C GLN A 3 53.86 13.04 34.86
N ARG A 4 52.61 13.46 35.16
CA ARG A 4 51.37 12.82 34.71
C ARG A 4 51.05 13.25 33.28
N ARG A 5 51.11 12.34 32.32
CA ARG A 5 50.57 12.52 30.98
C ARG A 5 49.04 12.48 31.05
N LYS A 6 48.37 13.58 30.68
CA LYS A 6 46.90 13.62 30.42
C LYS A 6 46.64 13.06 29.03
N SER A 7 45.83 11.98 28.94
CA SER A 7 45.27 11.49 27.69
C SER A 7 44.11 12.38 27.28
N LYS A 8 44.17 12.96 26.10
CA LYS A 8 43.02 13.64 25.46
C LYS A 8 42.06 12.57 24.94
N LYS A 9 40.83 12.57 25.46
CA LYS A 9 39.70 11.93 24.82
C LYS A 9 39.30 12.76 23.61
N THR A 10 39.38 12.20 22.42
CA THR A 10 38.83 12.73 21.19
C THR A 10 37.33 12.36 21.19
N GLU A 11 36.46 13.33 21.36
CA GLU A 11 35.06 13.22 21.08
C GLU A 11 34.88 13.10 19.57
N ALA A 12 34.21 12.03 19.13
CA ALA A 12 33.83 11.85 17.73
C ALA A 12 32.59 12.70 17.44
N GLU A 13 32.73 13.69 16.57
CA GLU A 13 31.58 14.43 16.04
C GLU A 13 30.62 13.52 15.28
N PRO A 14 29.31 13.75 15.40
CA PRO A 14 28.33 12.97 14.64
C PRO A 14 28.45 13.31 13.14
N ARG A 15 28.69 12.31 12.32
CA ARG A 15 28.68 12.41 10.86
C ARG A 15 27.33 12.96 10.37
N ARG A 16 27.33 14.20 9.90
CA ARG A 16 26.21 14.79 9.15
C ARG A 16 25.99 13.97 7.89
N VAL A 17 24.87 13.26 7.82
CA VAL A 17 24.41 12.60 6.59
C VAL A 17 24.06 13.70 5.59
N ASN A 18 24.74 13.69 4.46
CA ASN A 18 24.65 14.74 3.46
C ASN A 18 23.30 14.60 2.71
N ARG A 19 22.48 15.65 2.70
CA ARG A 19 21.19 15.72 2.00
C ARG A 19 21.20 15.26 0.53
N ARG A 20 22.37 15.24 -0.09
CA ARG A 20 22.55 14.75 -1.47
C ARG A 20 22.41 13.23 -1.61
N THR A 21 22.67 12.46 -0.55
CA THR A 21 22.56 10.98 -0.60
C THR A 21 21.10 10.51 -0.44
N PHE A 22 20.26 11.30 0.24
CA PHE A 22 18.83 10.98 0.40
C PHE A 22 18.02 11.27 -0.88
N LEU A 23 18.43 12.33 -1.62
CA LEU A 23 17.84 12.66 -2.92
C LEU A 23 18.24 11.69 -4.04
N ALA A 24 19.40 10.98 -3.88
CA ALA A 24 19.81 9.98 -4.85
C ALA A 24 19.02 8.67 -4.75
N GLY A 25 18.51 8.32 -3.56
CA GLY A 25 17.68 7.13 -3.36
C GLY A 25 16.24 7.32 -3.87
N ALA A 26 15.66 8.50 -3.65
CA ALA A 26 14.34 8.84 -4.17
C ALA A 26 14.35 9.11 -5.69
N GLY A 27 15.50 9.57 -6.22
CA GLY A 27 15.68 9.78 -7.66
C GLY A 27 15.78 8.50 -8.50
N ALA A 28 16.20 7.38 -7.90
CA ALA A 28 16.39 6.13 -8.64
C ALA A 28 15.04 5.44 -8.97
N ALA A 29 14.04 5.51 -8.09
CA ALA A 29 12.70 4.98 -8.37
C ALA A 29 11.96 5.84 -9.41
N ALA A 30 12.14 7.17 -9.36
CA ALA A 30 11.59 8.08 -10.38
C ALA A 30 12.30 7.95 -11.74
N CYS A 31 13.58 7.52 -11.77
CA CYS A 31 14.35 7.38 -13.00
C CYS A 31 13.97 6.15 -13.84
N VAL A 32 13.37 5.11 -13.28
CA VAL A 32 12.93 3.94 -14.07
C VAL A 32 11.69 4.29 -14.89
N GLY A 33 10.72 4.99 -14.32
CA GLY A 33 9.57 5.52 -15.07
C GLY A 33 9.94 6.61 -16.07
N ALA A 34 10.78 7.58 -15.66
CA ALA A 34 11.25 8.66 -16.51
C ALA A 34 12.26 8.21 -17.58
N GLY A 35 13.08 7.21 -17.29
CA GLY A 35 14.03 6.64 -18.24
C GLY A 35 13.36 5.94 -19.43
N LEU A 36 12.27 5.26 -19.20
CA LEU A 36 11.43 4.67 -20.24
C LEU A 36 10.70 5.74 -21.07
N TRP A 37 10.27 6.84 -20.41
CA TRP A 37 9.60 7.96 -21.08
C TRP A 37 10.58 8.79 -21.93
N LEU A 38 11.79 9.08 -21.46
CA LEU A 38 12.81 9.84 -22.18
C LEU A 38 13.45 9.04 -23.34
N ARG A 39 13.57 7.72 -23.23
CA ARG A 39 14.01 6.88 -24.35
C ARG A 39 12.98 6.86 -25.49
N ARG A 40 11.66 6.89 -25.21
CA ARG A 40 10.64 6.98 -26.25
C ARG A 40 10.68 8.31 -27.04
N LYS A 41 11.01 9.44 -26.41
CA LYS A 41 11.14 10.74 -27.12
C LYS A 41 12.31 10.81 -28.09
N LYS A 42 13.39 10.03 -27.89
CA LYS A 42 14.54 10.00 -28.83
C LYS A 42 14.35 9.07 -30.04
N PHE A 43 13.40 8.12 -30.00
CA PHE A 43 13.11 7.20 -31.10
C PHE A 43 12.00 7.66 -32.04
N SER A 44 11.36 8.81 -31.81
CA SER A 44 10.22 9.29 -32.58
C SER A 44 10.59 10.11 -33.84
N LYS A 45 11.82 10.03 -34.32
CA LYS A 45 12.23 10.67 -35.60
C LYS A 45 12.93 9.72 -36.56
N ARG A 46 12.35 8.55 -36.82
CA ARG A 46 12.66 7.79 -38.02
C ARG A 46 11.50 6.86 -38.39
N ASP A 47 11.14 6.97 -39.66
CA ASP A 47 10.26 6.14 -40.48
C ASP A 47 8.76 6.12 -40.18
N LYS A 48 8.07 6.89 -41.03
CA LYS A 48 6.64 6.75 -41.33
C LYS A 48 6.40 5.58 -42.30
N THR A 49 6.59 4.38 -41.86
CA THR A 49 5.91 3.23 -42.46
C THR A 49 4.85 2.79 -41.45
N LYS A 50 3.57 2.97 -41.83
CA LYS A 50 2.43 2.43 -41.09
C LYS A 50 2.57 0.90 -41.07
N VAL A 51 3.11 0.36 -40.00
CA VAL A 51 2.85 -1.01 -39.62
C VAL A 51 1.53 -0.98 -38.86
N GLU A 52 0.45 -1.39 -39.49
CA GLU A 52 -0.79 -1.74 -38.81
C GLU A 52 -0.45 -2.81 -37.77
N LYS A 53 -0.39 -2.41 -36.52
CA LYS A 53 -0.33 -3.34 -35.40
C LYS A 53 -1.68 -4.06 -35.39
N GLN A 54 -1.69 -5.32 -35.75
CA GLN A 54 -2.81 -6.20 -35.40
C GLN A 54 -3.01 -6.12 -33.88
N PRO A 55 -4.27 -6.05 -33.40
CA PRO A 55 -4.55 -6.14 -31.98
C PRO A 55 -3.94 -7.45 -31.48
N VAL A 56 -3.08 -7.37 -30.47
CA VAL A 56 -2.68 -8.56 -29.73
C VAL A 56 -3.96 -9.02 -29.02
N GLU A 57 -4.59 -10.06 -29.52
CA GLU A 57 -5.66 -10.73 -28.78
C GLU A 57 -5.01 -11.28 -27.50
N ASN A 58 -5.27 -10.59 -26.39
CA ASN A 58 -4.95 -11.13 -25.09
C ASN A 58 -5.73 -12.46 -24.95
N PRO A 59 -5.05 -13.57 -24.57
CA PRO A 59 -5.76 -14.81 -24.33
C PRO A 59 -6.87 -14.53 -23.32
N ALA A 60 -8.07 -15.03 -23.61
CA ALA A 60 -9.22 -14.88 -22.74
C ALA A 60 -8.82 -15.34 -21.32
N LEU A 61 -8.91 -14.41 -20.35
CA LEU A 61 -8.57 -14.72 -18.98
C LEU A 61 -9.51 -15.78 -18.44
N PRO A 62 -9.01 -16.75 -17.64
CA PRO A 62 -9.90 -17.65 -16.91
C PRO A 62 -10.93 -16.83 -16.13
N ALA A 63 -12.21 -17.17 -16.25
CA ALA A 63 -13.28 -16.48 -15.54
C ALA A 63 -12.96 -16.46 -14.04
N GLY A 64 -12.83 -15.26 -13.49
CA GLY A 64 -12.57 -15.06 -12.08
C GLY A 64 -11.11 -14.83 -11.67
N GLU A 65 -10.11 -14.77 -12.55
CA GLU A 65 -8.75 -14.38 -12.17
C GLU A 65 -8.66 -12.88 -11.89
N TRP A 66 -8.10 -12.53 -10.72
CA TRP A 66 -7.88 -11.14 -10.31
C TRP A 66 -6.40 -10.79 -10.45
N ARG A 67 -6.08 -9.84 -11.32
CA ARG A 67 -4.73 -9.34 -11.58
C ARG A 67 -4.74 -7.85 -11.37
N ALA A 68 -4.13 -7.42 -10.29
CA ALA A 68 -4.19 -6.03 -9.86
C ALA A 68 -2.80 -5.39 -9.79
N VAL A 69 -2.80 -4.06 -9.72
CA VAL A 69 -1.62 -3.24 -9.46
C VAL A 69 -1.95 -2.20 -8.41
N TRP A 70 -1.02 -1.95 -7.49
CA TRP A 70 -1.10 -0.81 -6.58
C TRP A 70 -0.62 0.46 -7.27
N VAL A 71 -1.40 1.53 -7.11
CA VAL A 71 -1.02 2.90 -7.47
C VAL A 71 -1.02 3.72 -6.20
N SER A 72 0.16 3.96 -5.64
CA SER A 72 0.37 4.62 -4.37
C SER A 72 0.49 6.14 -4.51
N TYR A 73 0.62 6.82 -3.39
CA TYR A 73 0.90 8.25 -3.35
C TYR A 73 2.21 8.62 -4.08
N LEU A 74 3.14 7.69 -4.28
CA LEU A 74 4.38 7.93 -5.02
C LEU A 74 4.12 8.07 -6.52
N GLU A 75 3.26 7.23 -7.09
CA GLU A 75 2.82 7.32 -8.47
C GLU A 75 1.96 8.58 -8.68
N TRP A 76 1.06 8.89 -7.74
CA TRP A 76 0.27 10.13 -7.80
C TRP A 76 1.15 11.37 -7.77
N ALA A 77 2.23 11.40 -6.96
CA ALA A 77 3.18 12.52 -6.93
C ALA A 77 3.90 12.77 -8.27
N ALA A 78 3.90 11.79 -9.17
CA ALA A 78 4.48 11.90 -10.51
C ALA A 78 3.44 12.31 -11.59
N MET A 79 2.15 12.39 -11.24
CA MET A 79 1.08 12.79 -12.15
C MET A 79 1.00 14.31 -12.29
N ASP A 80 0.52 14.77 -13.44
CA ASP A 80 0.28 16.19 -13.70
C ASP A 80 -1.14 16.59 -13.29
N PHE A 81 -1.27 17.25 -12.14
CA PHE A 81 -2.52 17.78 -11.61
C PHE A 81 -2.81 19.24 -12.03
N SER A 82 -2.06 19.81 -12.98
CA SER A 82 -2.24 21.21 -13.39
C SER A 82 -3.60 21.50 -14.01
N SER A 83 -4.27 20.49 -14.56
CA SER A 83 -5.63 20.57 -15.09
C SER A 83 -6.30 19.20 -15.13
N ALA A 84 -7.64 19.17 -15.21
CA ALA A 84 -8.40 17.95 -15.41
C ALA A 84 -7.96 17.17 -16.66
N ASP A 85 -7.66 17.89 -17.77
CA ASP A 85 -7.23 17.27 -19.03
C ASP A 85 -5.82 16.64 -18.91
N SER A 86 -4.88 17.33 -18.24
CA SER A 86 -3.54 16.80 -18.00
C SER A 86 -3.60 15.56 -17.11
N PHE A 87 -4.36 15.61 -16.02
CA PHE A 87 -4.54 14.48 -15.12
C PHE A 87 -5.21 13.29 -15.83
N ARG A 88 -6.29 13.56 -16.60
CA ARG A 88 -6.96 12.54 -17.42
C ARG A 88 -6.00 11.87 -18.41
N ALA A 89 -5.17 12.64 -19.11
CA ALA A 89 -4.19 12.09 -20.04
C ALA A 89 -3.18 11.17 -19.34
N GLY A 90 -2.76 11.51 -18.12
CA GLY A 90 -1.91 10.66 -17.29
C GLY A 90 -2.62 9.35 -16.87
N CYS A 91 -3.88 9.44 -16.41
CA CYS A 91 -4.70 8.28 -16.08
C CYS A 91 -4.88 7.37 -17.30
N VAL A 92 -5.23 7.91 -18.46
CA VAL A 92 -5.38 7.13 -19.70
C VAL A 92 -4.10 6.36 -20.02
N GLN A 93 -2.94 7.03 -19.99
CA GLN A 93 -1.66 6.35 -20.28
C GLN A 93 -1.35 5.23 -19.28
N MET A 94 -1.60 5.48 -17.98
CA MET A 94 -1.40 4.48 -16.92
C MET A 94 -2.32 3.27 -17.13
N LEU A 95 -3.61 3.52 -17.34
CA LEU A 95 -4.62 2.46 -17.50
C LEU A 95 -4.43 1.66 -18.79
N GLU A 96 -3.99 2.29 -19.87
CA GLU A 96 -3.60 1.60 -21.12
C GLU A 96 -2.40 0.68 -20.91
N ASN A 97 -1.43 1.11 -20.10
CA ASN A 97 -0.31 0.24 -19.72
C ASN A 97 -0.80 -0.96 -18.89
N CYS A 98 -1.70 -0.72 -17.92
CA CYS A 98 -2.30 -1.78 -17.10
C CYS A 98 -3.06 -2.79 -17.99
N ALA A 99 -3.94 -2.33 -18.85
CA ALA A 99 -4.68 -3.19 -19.79
C ALA A 99 -3.75 -3.95 -20.74
N GLY A 100 -2.71 -3.27 -21.26
CA GLY A 100 -1.71 -3.89 -22.14
C GLY A 100 -0.86 -4.97 -21.46
N LEU A 101 -0.73 -4.95 -20.13
CA LEU A 101 -0.13 -5.99 -19.29
C LEU A 101 -1.14 -7.07 -18.90
N GLY A 102 -2.39 -6.95 -19.30
CA GLY A 102 -3.45 -7.87 -18.96
C GLY A 102 -3.95 -7.75 -17.52
N LEU A 103 -3.67 -6.64 -16.82
CA LEU A 103 -4.25 -6.36 -15.51
C LEU A 103 -5.74 -6.02 -15.67
N ASN A 104 -6.53 -6.31 -14.63
CA ASN A 104 -7.98 -6.06 -14.64
C ASN A 104 -8.45 -5.21 -13.45
N THR A 105 -7.56 -4.87 -12.53
CA THR A 105 -7.89 -4.07 -11.34
C THR A 105 -6.75 -3.12 -10.97
N VAL A 106 -7.12 -1.92 -10.54
CA VAL A 106 -6.21 -0.92 -9.96
C VAL A 106 -6.58 -0.72 -8.49
N LEU A 107 -5.62 -0.91 -7.59
CA LEU A 107 -5.73 -0.57 -6.18
C LEU A 107 -5.18 0.86 -6.02
N ALA A 108 -6.06 1.86 -6.06
CA ALA A 108 -5.70 3.28 -6.10
C ALA A 108 -5.67 3.88 -4.71
N GLN A 109 -4.51 4.33 -4.23
CA GLN A 109 -4.39 4.97 -2.91
C GLN A 109 -4.99 6.37 -2.93
N VAL A 110 -6.26 6.47 -2.57
CA VAL A 110 -7.03 7.71 -2.62
C VAL A 110 -7.04 8.47 -1.30
N ARG A 111 -6.58 7.86 -0.20
CA ARG A 111 -6.46 8.49 1.11
C ARG A 111 -5.15 8.09 1.83
N PRO A 112 -4.01 8.70 1.45
CA PRO A 112 -2.70 8.33 2.01
C PRO A 112 -2.36 8.96 3.37
N PHE A 113 -2.88 10.19 3.70
CA PHE A 113 -2.41 10.99 4.83
C PHE A 113 -3.55 11.70 5.61
N GLY A 114 -4.68 11.05 5.82
CA GLY A 114 -5.85 11.70 6.42
C GLY A 114 -6.39 12.85 5.56
N ASP A 115 -6.15 12.76 4.28
CA ASP A 115 -6.60 13.65 3.21
C ASP A 115 -7.19 12.82 2.07
N ALA A 116 -7.78 13.43 1.06
CA ALA A 116 -8.45 12.72 -0.01
C ALA A 116 -8.05 13.23 -1.40
N LEU A 117 -7.85 12.30 -2.36
CA LEU A 117 -7.75 12.58 -3.79
C LEU A 117 -9.15 12.58 -4.45
N TYR A 118 -10.17 12.93 -3.67
CA TYR A 118 -11.57 12.99 -4.10
C TYR A 118 -12.30 14.04 -3.27
N LYS A 119 -13.46 14.50 -3.76
CA LYS A 119 -14.28 15.45 -3.03
C LYS A 119 -14.91 14.81 -1.80
N SER A 120 -14.45 15.22 -0.62
CA SER A 120 -14.92 14.74 0.68
C SER A 120 -15.47 15.88 1.53
N GLN A 121 -16.49 15.58 2.36
CA GLN A 121 -16.97 16.47 3.41
C GLN A 121 -16.21 16.26 4.73
N LEU A 122 -15.51 15.14 4.86
CA LEU A 122 -14.82 14.71 6.07
C LEU A 122 -13.33 15.01 6.03
N PHE A 123 -12.70 14.87 4.85
CA PHE A 123 -11.25 14.99 4.68
C PHE A 123 -10.87 16.17 3.81
N PRO A 124 -9.76 16.87 4.13
CA PRO A 124 -9.22 17.89 3.24
C PRO A 124 -8.75 17.30 1.91
N TRP A 125 -8.72 18.09 0.85
CA TRP A 125 -8.03 17.73 -0.39
C TRP A 125 -6.57 17.36 -0.12
N SER A 126 -6.08 16.32 -0.79
CA SER A 126 -4.68 15.90 -0.65
C SER A 126 -3.72 16.95 -1.19
N HIS A 127 -2.62 17.16 -0.48
CA HIS A 127 -1.51 17.99 -0.94
C HIS A 127 -0.90 17.50 -2.28
N LEU A 128 -1.10 16.23 -2.63
CA LEU A 128 -0.64 15.66 -3.91
C LEU A 128 -1.29 16.34 -5.11
N CYS A 129 -2.51 16.87 -4.94
CA CYS A 129 -3.25 17.51 -6.03
C CYS A 129 -2.70 18.89 -6.40
N THR A 130 -2.24 19.67 -5.41
CA THR A 130 -1.87 21.08 -5.61
C THR A 130 -0.57 21.50 -4.96
N GLY A 131 0.06 20.60 -4.18
CA GLY A 131 1.16 20.91 -3.30
C GLY A 131 0.74 21.41 -1.91
N VAL A 132 -0.55 21.77 -1.73
CA VAL A 132 -1.11 22.29 -0.46
C VAL A 132 -2.32 21.48 -0.04
N GLN A 133 -2.26 20.87 1.16
CA GLN A 133 -3.38 20.12 1.71
C GLN A 133 -4.57 21.05 1.99
N GLY A 134 -5.77 20.63 1.58
CA GLY A 134 -7.00 21.40 1.71
C GLY A 134 -7.31 22.32 0.52
N GLN A 135 -6.37 22.53 -0.39
CA GLN A 135 -6.61 23.32 -1.60
C GLN A 135 -7.31 22.48 -2.66
N ASP A 136 -8.48 22.94 -3.11
CA ASP A 136 -9.26 22.31 -4.17
C ASP A 136 -8.49 22.39 -5.51
N PRO A 137 -8.26 21.27 -6.21
CA PRO A 137 -7.61 21.25 -7.52
C PRO A 137 -8.51 21.76 -8.66
N GLY A 138 -9.80 22.02 -8.38
CA GLY A 138 -10.77 22.46 -9.38
C GLY A 138 -11.38 21.32 -10.21
N PHE A 139 -11.06 20.07 -9.91
CA PHE A 139 -11.63 18.86 -10.52
C PHE A 139 -11.54 17.68 -9.53
N ASP A 140 -12.23 16.60 -9.82
CA ASP A 140 -12.22 15.40 -8.98
C ASP A 140 -11.34 14.30 -9.59
N PRO A 141 -10.15 14.05 -9.01
CA PRO A 141 -9.21 13.04 -9.52
C PRO A 141 -9.79 11.62 -9.51
N LEU A 142 -10.53 11.25 -8.45
CA LEU A 142 -11.09 9.90 -8.35
C LEU A 142 -12.21 9.68 -9.39
N ASP A 143 -13.05 10.67 -9.60
CA ASP A 143 -14.11 10.57 -10.63
C ASP A 143 -13.51 10.39 -12.03
N ILE A 144 -12.46 11.15 -12.37
CA ILE A 144 -11.72 10.98 -13.64
C ILE A 144 -11.12 9.56 -13.74
N LEU A 145 -10.46 9.06 -12.68
CA LEU A 145 -9.86 7.74 -12.66
C LEU A 145 -10.91 6.64 -12.89
N LEU A 146 -12.04 6.71 -12.19
CA LEU A 146 -13.13 5.74 -12.32
C LEU A 146 -13.72 5.72 -13.73
N GLN A 147 -14.01 6.90 -14.30
CA GLN A 147 -14.51 7.01 -15.69
C GLN A 147 -13.56 6.36 -16.69
N GLU A 148 -12.27 6.65 -16.60
CA GLU A 148 -11.28 6.14 -17.53
C GLU A 148 -10.98 4.64 -17.33
N ALA A 149 -11.00 4.14 -16.09
CA ALA A 149 -10.80 2.74 -15.78
C ALA A 149 -11.98 1.89 -16.22
N HIS A 150 -13.21 2.25 -15.83
CA HIS A 150 -14.42 1.53 -16.20
C HIS A 150 -14.67 1.54 -17.71
N GLY A 151 -14.36 2.66 -18.38
CA GLY A 151 -14.42 2.75 -19.85
C GLY A 151 -13.47 1.78 -20.57
N ARG A 152 -12.49 1.21 -19.85
CA ARG A 152 -11.53 0.21 -20.34
C ARG A 152 -11.75 -1.20 -19.77
N GLY A 153 -12.83 -1.38 -19.00
CA GLY A 153 -13.15 -2.65 -18.34
C GLY A 153 -12.21 -2.99 -17.16
N LEU A 154 -11.55 -1.99 -16.58
CA LEU A 154 -10.72 -2.14 -15.38
C LEU A 154 -11.53 -1.77 -14.13
N SER A 155 -11.46 -2.60 -13.09
CA SER A 155 -12.01 -2.29 -11.77
C SER A 155 -11.06 -1.38 -10.99
N VAL A 156 -11.61 -0.57 -10.08
CA VAL A 156 -10.86 0.29 -9.16
C VAL A 156 -11.27 0.02 -7.73
N GLU A 157 -10.36 -0.49 -6.92
CA GLU A 157 -10.56 -0.54 -5.47
C GLU A 157 -9.88 0.66 -4.81
N ALA A 158 -10.61 1.37 -3.96
CA ALA A 158 -10.09 2.53 -3.25
C ALA A 158 -9.19 2.07 -2.08
N TRP A 159 -7.91 2.36 -2.19
CA TRP A 159 -6.95 2.07 -1.13
C TRP A 159 -6.85 3.25 -0.17
N LEU A 160 -7.10 2.99 1.12
CA LEU A 160 -7.05 3.96 2.20
C LEU A 160 -6.04 3.51 3.26
N ASN A 161 -5.24 4.45 3.76
CA ASN A 161 -4.50 4.22 4.99
C ASN A 161 -5.40 4.66 6.17
N PRO A 162 -5.76 3.77 7.11
CA PRO A 162 -6.78 4.10 8.11
C PRO A 162 -6.34 5.16 9.11
N TYR A 163 -5.08 5.14 9.54
CA TYR A 163 -4.65 5.92 10.71
C TYR A 163 -3.64 7.02 10.41
N ARG A 164 -2.92 6.95 9.29
CA ARG A 164 -1.82 7.88 9.01
C ARG A 164 -2.33 9.26 8.60
N LEU A 165 -1.98 10.30 9.38
CA LEU A 165 -2.25 11.70 9.08
C LEU A 165 -1.03 12.40 8.46
N ARG A 166 0.18 12.00 8.87
CA ARG A 166 1.46 12.49 8.38
C ARG A 166 2.55 11.46 8.66
N SER A 167 3.36 11.12 7.66
CA SER A 167 4.46 10.16 7.84
C SER A 167 5.77 10.79 8.32
N SER A 168 5.98 12.09 8.02
CA SER A 168 7.15 12.87 8.44
C SER A 168 6.82 14.36 8.40
N ALA A 169 7.69 15.20 8.94
CA ALA A 169 7.52 16.66 8.88
C ALA A 169 7.37 17.23 7.46
N ALA A 170 7.78 16.48 6.45
CA ALA A 170 7.71 16.88 5.03
C ALA A 170 6.56 16.21 4.26
N MET A 171 5.78 15.29 4.87
CA MET A 171 4.83 14.49 4.10
C MET A 171 3.52 14.23 4.88
N PRO A 172 2.49 15.05 4.72
CA PRO A 172 2.47 16.37 4.07
C PRO A 172 3.19 17.45 4.90
N PRO A 173 3.74 18.50 4.27
CA PRO A 173 4.54 19.49 4.97
C PRO A 173 3.71 20.38 5.91
N ASN A 174 2.51 20.73 5.50
CA ASN A 174 1.55 21.50 6.29
C ASN A 174 0.20 20.79 6.29
N LEU A 175 -0.44 20.71 7.46
CA LEU A 175 -1.76 20.12 7.58
C LEU A 175 -2.83 21.22 7.42
N ALA A 176 -3.88 20.92 6.67
CA ALA A 176 -5.03 21.81 6.52
C ALA A 176 -5.74 22.05 7.86
N GLU A 177 -6.44 23.18 7.98
CA GLU A 177 -7.18 23.53 9.20
C GLU A 177 -8.21 22.46 9.59
N ASN A 178 -8.84 21.82 8.60
CA ASN A 178 -9.82 20.75 8.80
C ASN A 178 -9.18 19.33 8.82
N ASN A 179 -7.84 19.21 8.86
CA ASN A 179 -7.21 17.90 9.12
C ASN A 179 -7.48 17.46 10.56
N LEU A 180 -7.69 16.16 10.77
CA LEU A 180 -8.01 15.61 12.10
C LEU A 180 -6.96 15.92 13.17
N ALA A 181 -5.69 16.06 12.78
CA ALA A 181 -4.65 16.47 13.73
C ALA A 181 -4.88 17.89 14.31
N ASN A 182 -5.61 18.75 13.60
CA ASN A 182 -5.94 20.09 14.03
C ASN A 182 -7.33 20.15 14.69
N THR A 183 -8.31 19.39 14.19
CA THR A 183 -9.69 19.41 14.68
C THR A 183 -9.94 18.49 15.86
N HIS A 184 -9.20 17.38 15.95
CA HIS A 184 -9.32 16.34 16.98
C HIS A 184 -7.94 15.90 17.49
N PRO A 185 -7.14 16.83 18.05
CA PRO A 185 -5.78 16.49 18.53
C PRO A 185 -5.80 15.43 19.64
N GLU A 186 -6.90 15.28 20.35
CA GLU A 186 -7.11 14.25 21.39
C GLU A 186 -7.19 12.82 20.82
N TRP A 187 -7.43 12.68 19.51
CA TRP A 187 -7.43 11.39 18.83
C TRP A 187 -6.06 11.01 18.24
N VAL A 188 -5.07 11.89 18.37
CA VAL A 188 -3.81 11.79 17.62
C VAL A 188 -2.66 11.38 18.52
N CYS A 189 -1.86 10.44 18.07
CA CYS A 189 -0.57 10.10 18.64
C CYS A 189 0.57 10.50 17.68
N ALA A 190 1.71 10.91 18.26
CA ALA A 190 2.92 11.26 17.52
C ALA A 190 3.96 10.14 17.67
N VAL A 191 4.58 9.76 16.55
CA VAL A 191 5.70 8.81 16.53
C VAL A 191 6.82 9.40 15.65
N GLY A 192 7.90 9.84 16.29
CA GLY A 192 8.90 10.67 15.63
C GLY A 192 8.27 11.95 15.08
N ASP A 193 8.48 12.23 13.79
CA ASP A 193 7.86 13.37 13.08
C ASP A 193 6.48 13.02 12.47
N GLY A 194 6.03 11.76 12.61
CA GLY A 194 4.75 11.27 12.09
C GLY A 194 3.59 11.57 13.03
N LEU A 195 2.38 11.70 12.47
CA LEU A 195 1.12 11.85 13.20
C LEU A 195 0.15 10.77 12.73
N TYR A 196 -0.52 10.15 13.69
CA TYR A 196 -1.42 9.04 13.43
C TYR A 196 -2.66 9.17 14.31
N LEU A 197 -3.80 8.75 13.82
CA LEU A 197 -4.94 8.48 14.69
C LEU A 197 -4.58 7.35 15.64
N ASN A 198 -4.93 7.52 16.91
CA ASN A 198 -4.73 6.47 17.92
C ASN A 198 -5.69 5.30 17.64
N PRO A 199 -5.18 4.09 17.33
CA PRO A 199 -6.05 2.96 17.02
C PRO A 199 -6.92 2.50 18.18
N ALA A 200 -6.59 2.92 19.39
CA ALA A 200 -7.36 2.66 20.62
C ALA A 200 -8.46 3.71 20.89
N GLU A 201 -8.59 4.72 20.03
CA GLU A 201 -9.62 5.76 20.18
C GLU A 201 -10.87 5.38 19.36
N PRO A 202 -11.99 5.01 20.01
CA PRO A 202 -13.18 4.55 19.29
C PRO A 202 -13.76 5.61 18.34
N ALA A 203 -13.70 6.89 18.72
CA ALA A 203 -14.22 7.99 17.91
C ALA A 203 -13.40 8.16 16.62
N ALA A 204 -12.07 7.97 16.69
CA ALA A 204 -11.21 7.97 15.52
C ALA A 204 -11.52 6.80 14.58
N ALA A 205 -11.74 5.60 15.13
CA ALA A 205 -12.16 4.42 14.35
C ALA A 205 -13.51 4.67 13.67
N ASP A 206 -14.48 5.21 14.37
CA ASP A 206 -15.81 5.53 13.80
C ASP A 206 -15.72 6.59 12.71
N TYR A 207 -14.81 7.56 12.81
CA TYR A 207 -14.58 8.56 11.77
C TYR A 207 -13.96 7.93 10.51
N VAL A 208 -13.05 6.96 10.65
CA VAL A 208 -12.52 6.19 9.52
C VAL A 208 -13.64 5.44 8.81
N VAL A 209 -14.55 4.80 9.56
CA VAL A 209 -15.72 4.08 9.02
C VAL A 209 -16.66 5.04 8.29
N GLN A 210 -16.93 6.23 8.84
CA GLN A 210 -17.72 7.26 8.16
C GLN A 210 -17.09 7.68 6.83
N GLY A 211 -15.76 7.81 6.78
CA GLY A 211 -15.05 8.10 5.54
C GLY A 211 -15.16 7.01 4.49
N VAL A 212 -15.19 5.74 4.90
CA VAL A 212 -15.49 4.62 3.99
C VAL A 212 -16.94 4.71 3.48
N ALA A 213 -17.89 4.96 4.37
CA ALA A 213 -19.30 5.10 3.99
C ALA A 213 -19.53 6.27 3.03
N GLU A 214 -18.89 7.43 3.27
CA GLU A 214 -18.94 8.60 2.37
C GLU A 214 -18.42 8.25 0.97
N LEU A 215 -17.28 7.55 0.90
CA LEU A 215 -16.67 7.15 -0.37
C LEU A 215 -17.62 6.22 -1.16
N LEU A 216 -18.15 5.18 -0.52
CA LEU A 216 -19.07 4.21 -1.13
C LEU A 216 -20.38 4.86 -1.58
N GLN A 217 -20.84 5.88 -0.88
CA GLN A 217 -22.06 6.61 -1.22
C GLN A 217 -21.88 7.51 -2.46
N ASN A 218 -20.69 8.08 -2.64
CA ASN A 218 -20.45 9.14 -3.63
C ASN A 218 -19.70 8.66 -4.88
N TYR A 219 -19.03 7.50 -4.82
CA TYR A 219 -18.17 7.01 -5.90
C TYR A 219 -18.44 5.55 -6.22
N ALA A 220 -18.47 5.22 -7.51
CA ALA A 220 -18.65 3.87 -8.00
C ALA A 220 -17.35 3.06 -7.95
N VAL A 221 -16.72 2.95 -6.77
CA VAL A 221 -15.56 2.09 -6.58
C VAL A 221 -15.98 0.62 -6.54
N ASP A 222 -15.10 -0.28 -6.99
CA ASP A 222 -15.38 -1.72 -7.06
C ASP A 222 -15.01 -2.46 -5.75
N GLY A 223 -14.42 -1.74 -4.79
CA GLY A 223 -14.06 -2.24 -3.47
C GLY A 223 -13.27 -1.24 -2.64
N ILE A 224 -12.99 -1.65 -1.41
CA ILE A 224 -12.14 -0.93 -0.46
C ILE A 224 -10.91 -1.78 -0.14
N HIS A 225 -9.76 -1.13 -0.06
CA HIS A 225 -8.49 -1.78 0.25
C HIS A 225 -7.75 -1.04 1.36
N PHE A 226 -7.20 -1.77 2.33
CA PHE A 226 -6.27 -1.24 3.32
C PHE A 226 -4.89 -1.87 3.11
N ASP A 227 -3.84 -1.15 3.52
CA ASP A 227 -2.48 -1.66 3.60
C ASP A 227 -2.15 -2.28 4.97
N ASP A 228 -0.87 -2.42 5.29
CA ASP A 228 -0.35 -3.00 6.53
C ASP A 228 -0.13 -1.98 7.66
N TYR A 229 -0.49 -0.71 7.47
CA TYR A 229 -0.22 0.34 8.46
C TYR A 229 -1.36 0.51 9.45
N PHE A 230 -1.34 -0.29 10.55
CA PHE A 230 -2.27 -0.16 11.67
C PHE A 230 -1.63 0.58 12.86
N TYR A 231 -1.13 -0.11 13.87
CA TYR A 231 -0.42 0.58 14.94
C TYR A 231 0.92 1.15 14.45
N PRO A 232 1.21 2.43 14.71
CA PRO A 232 2.44 3.07 14.21
C PRO A 232 3.68 2.72 15.04
N THR A 233 3.52 2.15 16.23
CA THR A 233 4.59 1.77 17.15
C THR A 233 4.11 0.74 18.17
N THR A 234 5.05 0.05 18.81
CA THR A 234 4.81 -0.85 19.94
C THR A 234 4.92 -0.14 21.30
N GLU A 235 5.30 1.14 21.32
CA GLU A 235 5.42 1.93 22.55
C GLU A 235 4.09 1.95 23.32
N GLU A 236 4.15 1.64 24.63
CA GLU A 236 2.96 1.53 25.47
C GLU A 236 2.31 2.88 25.75
N SER A 237 3.09 3.96 25.68
CA SER A 237 2.65 5.31 26.04
C SER A 237 1.58 5.88 25.10
N ILE A 238 1.46 5.38 23.86
CA ILE A 238 0.56 5.99 22.86
C ILE A 238 -0.93 5.80 23.17
N ASP A 239 -1.28 4.74 23.91
CA ASP A 239 -2.66 4.37 24.25
C ASP A 239 -2.80 3.94 25.72
N ALA A 240 -1.83 4.31 26.59
CA ALA A 240 -1.80 3.92 27.99
C ALA A 240 -3.08 4.31 28.78
N ALA A 241 -3.63 5.49 28.50
CA ALA A 241 -4.85 5.96 29.14
C ALA A 241 -6.08 5.11 28.75
N GLN A 242 -6.21 4.81 27.46
CA GLN A 242 -7.29 3.99 26.92
C GLN A 242 -7.16 2.53 27.41
N PHE A 243 -5.94 1.99 27.45
CA PHE A 243 -5.69 0.67 27.98
C PHE A 243 -6.06 0.57 29.45
N ALA A 244 -5.62 1.54 30.29
CA ALA A 244 -5.98 1.57 31.69
C ALA A 244 -7.50 1.67 31.91
N ALA A 245 -8.19 2.47 31.10
CA ALA A 245 -9.64 2.62 31.17
C ALA A 245 -10.40 1.37 30.72
N SER A 246 -9.82 0.54 29.85
CA SER A 246 -10.45 -0.67 29.31
C SER A 246 -10.58 -1.79 30.36
N GLY A 247 -9.72 -1.79 31.39
CA GLY A 247 -9.63 -2.88 32.36
C GLY A 247 -9.04 -4.19 31.80
N ALA A 248 -8.51 -4.17 30.57
CA ALA A 248 -7.87 -5.35 29.96
C ALA A 248 -6.56 -5.70 30.68
N ALA A 249 -6.24 -6.99 30.74
CA ALA A 249 -5.03 -7.49 31.39
C ALA A 249 -3.83 -7.66 30.43
N ASP A 250 -4.08 -7.80 29.15
CA ASP A 250 -3.06 -8.05 28.09
C ASP A 250 -3.14 -6.93 27.04
N LEU A 251 -2.14 -6.06 27.02
CA LEU A 251 -2.05 -4.93 26.11
C LEU A 251 -2.04 -5.37 24.63
N ALA A 252 -1.26 -6.41 24.32
CA ALA A 252 -1.13 -6.85 22.93
C ALA A 252 -2.44 -7.48 22.41
N ALA A 253 -3.10 -8.29 23.22
CA ALA A 253 -4.41 -8.85 22.88
C ALA A 253 -5.47 -7.73 22.72
N TRP A 254 -5.47 -6.74 23.61
CA TRP A 254 -6.38 -5.61 23.56
C TRP A 254 -6.16 -4.73 22.31
N ARG A 255 -4.91 -4.45 21.95
CA ARG A 255 -4.57 -3.73 20.71
C ARG A 255 -5.05 -4.48 19.47
N ARG A 256 -4.85 -5.81 19.41
CA ARG A 256 -5.37 -6.66 18.33
C ARG A 256 -6.90 -6.60 18.23
N GLN A 257 -7.60 -6.56 19.36
CA GLN A 257 -9.05 -6.41 19.38
C GLN A 257 -9.49 -5.07 18.80
N ASN A 258 -8.81 -3.96 19.15
CA ASN A 258 -9.11 -2.63 18.60
C ASN A 258 -8.95 -2.60 17.07
N VAL A 259 -7.85 -3.14 16.55
CA VAL A 259 -7.63 -3.21 15.09
C VAL A 259 -8.68 -4.10 14.41
N THR A 260 -8.95 -5.29 14.95
CA THR A 260 -9.96 -6.20 14.40
C THR A 260 -11.36 -5.58 14.43
N ALA A 261 -11.69 -4.81 15.48
CA ALA A 261 -12.96 -4.11 15.57
C ALA A 261 -13.13 -3.05 14.48
N LEU A 262 -12.08 -2.28 14.15
CA LEU A 262 -12.13 -1.37 13.00
C LEU A 262 -12.32 -2.14 11.69
N VAL A 263 -11.52 -3.19 11.47
CA VAL A 263 -11.58 -4.01 10.25
C VAL A 263 -12.98 -4.60 10.06
N LYS A 264 -13.59 -5.13 11.14
CA LYS A 264 -14.98 -5.63 11.12
C LYS A 264 -15.98 -4.54 10.77
N LYS A 265 -15.91 -3.38 11.42
CA LYS A 265 -16.82 -2.26 11.13
C LYS A 265 -16.73 -1.81 9.66
N VAL A 266 -15.52 -1.78 9.09
CA VAL A 266 -15.32 -1.42 7.68
C VAL A 266 -15.91 -2.49 6.77
N HIS A 267 -15.65 -3.78 7.03
CA HIS A 267 -16.24 -4.88 6.27
C HIS A 267 -17.78 -4.80 6.28
N ASP A 268 -18.38 -4.65 7.45
CA ASP A 268 -19.85 -4.56 7.60
C ASP A 268 -20.41 -3.34 6.86
N THR A 269 -19.70 -2.22 6.88
CA THR A 269 -20.08 -0.99 6.15
C THR A 269 -20.06 -1.23 4.64
N VAL A 270 -19.01 -1.89 4.12
CA VAL A 270 -18.91 -2.25 2.69
C VAL A 270 -20.05 -3.20 2.29
N LYS A 271 -20.29 -4.25 3.08
CA LYS A 271 -21.36 -5.23 2.78
C LYS A 271 -22.78 -4.65 2.93
N THR A 272 -22.95 -3.67 3.80
CA THR A 272 -24.22 -2.94 3.94
C THR A 272 -24.47 -2.00 2.75
N ALA A 273 -23.42 -1.37 2.22
CA ALA A 273 -23.54 -0.52 1.04
C ALA A 273 -23.86 -1.33 -0.22
N ASP A 274 -23.11 -2.38 -0.48
CA ASP A 274 -23.35 -3.34 -1.55
C ASP A 274 -22.65 -4.67 -1.21
N PRO A 275 -23.38 -5.79 -1.08
CA PRO A 275 -22.79 -7.10 -0.74
C PRO A 275 -21.83 -7.64 -1.82
N THR A 276 -21.85 -7.11 -3.04
CA THR A 276 -20.95 -7.51 -4.13
C THR A 276 -19.61 -6.82 -4.08
N LEU A 277 -19.50 -5.67 -3.40
CA LEU A 277 -18.23 -4.95 -3.22
C LEU A 277 -17.31 -5.75 -2.31
N ARG A 278 -16.00 -5.61 -2.53
CA ARG A 278 -14.99 -6.30 -1.74
C ARG A 278 -14.31 -5.36 -0.76
N PHE A 279 -13.96 -5.90 0.39
CA PHE A 279 -13.01 -5.29 1.32
C PHE A 279 -11.83 -6.22 1.53
N GLY A 280 -10.64 -5.75 1.22
CA GLY A 280 -9.42 -6.51 1.39
C GLY A 280 -8.29 -5.74 2.04
N ILE A 281 -7.30 -6.49 2.52
CA ILE A 281 -6.12 -5.94 3.20
C ILE A 281 -4.87 -6.55 2.60
N SER A 282 -3.83 -5.73 2.38
CA SER A 282 -2.49 -6.19 2.04
C SER A 282 -1.58 -6.11 3.27
N PRO A 283 -1.55 -7.15 4.12
CA PRO A 283 -0.68 -7.20 5.28
C PRO A 283 0.78 -7.38 4.86
N GLN A 284 1.70 -7.24 5.80
CA GLN A 284 3.10 -7.58 5.55
C GLN A 284 3.23 -9.06 5.14
N GLY A 285 4.25 -9.37 4.37
CA GLY A 285 4.58 -10.77 4.08
C GLY A 285 5.03 -11.57 5.31
N ASN A 286 5.44 -10.88 6.37
CA ASN A 286 5.81 -11.45 7.66
C ASN A 286 4.65 -11.35 8.66
N PRO A 287 3.86 -12.42 8.87
CA PRO A 287 2.72 -12.40 9.79
C PRO A 287 3.09 -12.19 11.26
N ASP A 288 4.36 -12.47 11.65
CA ASP A 288 4.82 -12.17 13.02
C ASP A 288 4.89 -10.66 13.27
N ASN A 289 5.27 -9.87 12.25
CA ASN A 289 5.26 -8.41 12.35
C ASN A 289 3.84 -7.85 12.39
N ASP A 290 2.94 -8.41 11.57
CA ASP A 290 1.53 -8.04 11.61
C ASP A 290 0.97 -8.24 13.02
N LEU A 291 1.18 -9.44 13.59
CA LEU A 291 0.66 -9.79 14.91
C LEU A 291 1.27 -8.97 16.07
N ASN A 292 2.61 -8.76 16.05
CA ASN A 292 3.35 -8.26 17.21
C ASN A 292 3.74 -6.78 17.11
N SER A 293 3.75 -6.20 15.90
CA SER A 293 4.14 -4.79 15.70
C SER A 293 2.99 -3.93 15.20
N GLN A 294 2.16 -4.46 14.29
CA GLN A 294 0.97 -3.78 13.77
C GLN A 294 -0.29 -4.12 14.56
N TYR A 295 -0.24 -5.15 15.42
CA TYR A 295 -1.37 -5.70 16.18
C TYR A 295 -2.55 -6.10 15.27
N SER A 296 -2.25 -6.53 14.05
CA SER A 296 -3.19 -7.07 13.09
C SER A 296 -3.10 -8.59 13.06
N ASP A 297 -4.15 -9.27 13.54
CA ASP A 297 -4.20 -10.74 13.60
C ASP A 297 -4.69 -11.31 12.26
N VAL A 298 -3.83 -11.16 11.26
CA VAL A 298 -4.17 -11.51 9.87
C VAL A 298 -4.48 -12.99 9.67
N THR A 299 -3.90 -13.86 10.49
CA THR A 299 -4.19 -15.31 10.44
C THR A 299 -5.56 -15.63 11.00
N ALA A 300 -5.98 -14.94 12.05
CA ALA A 300 -7.35 -15.04 12.57
C ALA A 300 -8.36 -14.46 11.55
N TRP A 301 -8.04 -13.33 10.89
CA TRP A 301 -8.93 -12.76 9.86
C TRP A 301 -9.09 -13.68 8.65
N LEU A 302 -8.02 -14.39 8.25
CA LEU A 302 -8.08 -15.37 7.16
C LEU A 302 -9.00 -16.55 7.49
N ALA A 303 -9.03 -16.96 8.77
CA ALA A 303 -9.81 -18.10 9.26
C ALA A 303 -11.26 -17.71 9.63
N ALA A 304 -11.58 -16.41 9.77
CA ALA A 304 -12.90 -15.94 10.15
C ALA A 304 -13.87 -15.99 8.96
N GLY A 305 -15.02 -16.63 9.12
CA GLY A 305 -16.02 -16.77 8.08
C GLY A 305 -17.44 -16.59 8.61
N GLY A 306 -18.41 -16.49 7.71
CA GLY A 306 -19.81 -16.25 8.07
C GLY A 306 -19.99 -14.91 8.77
N GLU A 307 -20.67 -14.88 9.90
CA GLU A 307 -20.92 -13.65 10.68
C GLU A 307 -19.65 -13.03 11.26
N GLU A 308 -18.61 -13.85 11.48
CA GLU A 308 -17.32 -13.42 11.99
C GLU A 308 -16.36 -12.93 10.89
N GLN A 309 -16.74 -13.01 9.63
CA GLN A 309 -15.92 -12.56 8.52
C GLN A 309 -15.61 -11.07 8.65
N VAL A 310 -14.33 -10.71 8.46
CA VAL A 310 -13.86 -9.33 8.61
C VAL A 310 -13.20 -8.79 7.33
N VAL A 311 -12.88 -9.67 6.38
CA VAL A 311 -12.30 -9.32 5.06
C VAL A 311 -12.84 -10.27 3.99
N ASP A 312 -12.92 -9.83 2.74
CA ASP A 312 -13.19 -10.69 1.59
C ASP A 312 -11.91 -11.30 1.03
N TYR A 313 -10.76 -10.67 1.27
CA TYR A 313 -9.46 -11.20 0.88
C TYR A 313 -8.31 -10.63 1.71
N LEU A 314 -7.22 -11.40 1.78
CA LEU A 314 -5.90 -10.91 2.16
C LEU A 314 -4.94 -11.01 0.98
N CYS A 315 -4.00 -10.06 0.91
CA CYS A 315 -2.97 -10.00 -0.12
C CYS A 315 -1.61 -9.70 0.50
N PRO A 316 -0.96 -10.68 1.22
CA PRO A 316 0.33 -10.45 1.85
C PRO A 316 1.38 -9.98 0.86
N GLN A 317 2.20 -9.02 1.28
CA GLN A 317 3.23 -8.34 0.49
C GLN A 317 4.49 -9.21 0.44
N ILE A 318 4.59 -10.13 -0.53
CA ILE A 318 5.72 -11.04 -0.71
C ILE A 318 6.77 -10.37 -1.60
N TYR A 319 7.57 -9.48 -1.01
CA TYR A 319 8.54 -8.66 -1.72
C TYR A 319 9.96 -9.25 -1.73
N TRP A 320 10.09 -10.56 -1.58
CA TRP A 320 11.35 -11.30 -1.58
C TRP A 320 11.46 -12.24 -2.78
N GLY A 321 12.68 -12.46 -3.23
CA GLY A 321 13.00 -13.37 -4.32
C GLY A 321 13.23 -14.80 -3.85
N TYR A 322 13.56 -15.67 -4.82
CA TYR A 322 14.01 -17.02 -4.55
C TYR A 322 15.38 -17.00 -3.86
N GLY A 323 15.57 -17.88 -2.88
CA GLY A 323 16.81 -17.95 -2.12
C GLY A 323 17.07 -16.74 -1.23
N TYR A 324 16.08 -15.86 -1.01
CA TYR A 324 16.21 -14.75 -0.08
C TYR A 324 16.69 -15.24 1.29
N THR A 325 17.70 -14.58 1.82
CA THR A 325 18.32 -14.96 3.09
C THR A 325 18.46 -13.74 4.01
N LEU A 326 17.96 -13.86 5.23
CA LEU A 326 18.17 -12.85 6.27
C LEU A 326 19.63 -12.79 6.69
N GLN A 327 20.05 -11.71 7.35
CA GLN A 327 21.40 -11.60 7.93
C GLN A 327 21.71 -12.69 8.96
N SER A 328 20.68 -13.30 9.58
CA SER A 328 20.77 -14.46 10.47
C SER A 328 21.05 -15.79 9.75
N GLY A 329 21.04 -15.82 8.42
CA GLY A 329 21.14 -17.02 7.60
C GLY A 329 19.81 -17.75 7.36
N SER A 330 18.69 -17.28 7.93
CA SER A 330 17.37 -17.89 7.72
C SER A 330 16.83 -17.53 6.34
N THR A 331 16.22 -18.52 5.66
CA THR A 331 15.56 -18.39 4.37
C THR A 331 14.04 -18.37 4.48
N ARG A 332 13.49 -18.18 5.69
CA ARG A 332 12.04 -18.30 5.94
C ARG A 332 11.17 -17.38 5.07
N PHE A 333 11.71 -16.24 4.61
CA PHE A 333 11.02 -15.31 3.74
C PHE A 333 11.36 -15.46 2.26
N ALA A 334 12.24 -16.41 1.89
CA ALA A 334 12.40 -16.74 0.47
C ALA A 334 11.05 -17.09 -0.14
N PHE A 335 10.81 -16.66 -1.39
CA PHE A 335 9.51 -16.82 -2.05
C PHE A 335 9.00 -18.27 -1.98
N GLU A 336 9.88 -19.23 -2.26
CA GLU A 336 9.58 -20.67 -2.22
C GLU A 336 9.23 -21.22 -0.82
N ASN A 337 9.51 -20.47 0.24
CA ASN A 337 9.21 -20.85 1.64
C ASN A 337 8.00 -20.07 2.18
N ILE A 338 7.92 -18.77 1.93
CA ILE A 338 6.88 -17.93 2.52
C ILE A 338 5.51 -18.13 1.87
N VAL A 339 5.46 -18.35 0.56
CA VAL A 339 4.19 -18.62 -0.14
C VAL A 339 3.54 -19.90 0.38
N PRO A 340 4.23 -21.07 0.42
CA PRO A 340 3.66 -22.28 1.04
C PRO A 340 3.25 -22.09 2.51
N ALA A 341 4.00 -21.27 3.28
CA ALA A 341 3.63 -21.00 4.68
C ALA A 341 2.28 -20.24 4.76
N TRP A 342 2.06 -19.22 3.93
CA TRP A 342 0.76 -18.55 3.85
C TRP A 342 -0.36 -19.46 3.38
N LEU A 343 -0.08 -20.37 2.45
CA LEU A 343 -1.05 -21.35 1.95
C LEU A 343 -1.48 -22.37 3.01
N ALA A 344 -0.63 -22.63 3.98
CA ALA A 344 -0.89 -23.58 5.04
C ALA A 344 -1.79 -23.05 6.17
N TYR A 345 -2.01 -21.72 6.25
CA TYR A 345 -2.92 -21.18 7.26
C TYR A 345 -4.36 -21.60 7.00
N PRO A 346 -5.15 -21.89 8.05
CA PRO A 346 -6.59 -22.09 7.93
C PRO A 346 -7.25 -20.89 7.22
N ARG A 347 -8.15 -21.20 6.30
CA ARG A 347 -8.86 -20.17 5.54
C ARG A 347 -10.33 -20.50 5.48
N ALA A 348 -11.17 -19.51 5.82
CA ALA A 348 -12.62 -19.64 5.73
C ALA A 348 -13.09 -19.68 4.26
N GLU A 349 -14.18 -20.39 4.03
CA GLU A 349 -14.89 -20.31 2.75
C GLU A 349 -15.34 -18.85 2.51
N GLY A 350 -15.13 -18.33 1.30
CA GLY A 350 -15.46 -16.94 0.97
C GLY A 350 -14.36 -15.93 1.22
N VAL A 351 -13.28 -16.26 1.95
CA VAL A 351 -12.10 -15.41 2.09
C VAL A 351 -11.03 -15.82 1.09
N ALA A 352 -10.67 -14.92 0.16
CA ALA A 352 -9.64 -15.19 -0.82
C ALA A 352 -8.24 -14.87 -0.28
N LEU A 353 -7.23 -15.60 -0.76
CA LEU A 353 -5.82 -15.30 -0.49
C LEU A 353 -5.12 -14.99 -1.81
N TYR A 354 -4.62 -13.77 -1.94
CA TYR A 354 -3.82 -13.28 -3.06
C TYR A 354 -2.39 -13.06 -2.61
N PHE A 355 -1.46 -12.84 -3.55
CA PHE A 355 -0.08 -12.56 -3.21
C PHE A 355 0.39 -11.28 -3.91
N GLY A 356 0.87 -10.33 -3.12
CA GLY A 356 1.47 -9.10 -3.58
C GLY A 356 2.93 -9.29 -3.96
N LEU A 357 3.32 -8.97 -5.18
CA LEU A 357 4.67 -9.10 -5.69
C LEU A 357 5.34 -7.74 -5.85
N GLY A 358 6.63 -7.66 -5.50
CA GLY A 358 7.39 -6.41 -5.54
C GLY A 358 8.01 -6.13 -6.90
N ALA A 359 7.26 -5.61 -7.87
CA ALA A 359 7.83 -5.24 -9.17
C ALA A 359 8.90 -4.14 -9.06
N TYR A 360 8.80 -3.25 -8.07
CA TYR A 360 9.79 -2.21 -7.80
C TYR A 360 11.18 -2.77 -7.41
N ARG A 361 11.26 -4.06 -7.05
CA ARG A 361 12.52 -4.76 -6.77
C ARG A 361 13.37 -4.99 -8.03
N VAL A 362 12.75 -5.00 -9.19
CA VAL A 362 13.47 -5.14 -10.47
C VAL A 362 14.48 -4.00 -10.63
N GLY A 363 15.74 -4.34 -10.77
CA GLY A 363 16.87 -3.40 -10.82
C GLY A 363 17.39 -2.90 -9.47
N THR A 364 16.71 -3.21 -8.34
CA THR A 364 17.11 -2.74 -7.00
C THR A 364 17.45 -3.88 -6.03
N GLY A 365 16.97 -5.10 -6.30
CA GLY A 365 17.15 -6.26 -5.44
C GLY A 365 16.22 -6.29 -4.22
N ASP A 366 16.18 -7.41 -3.54
CA ASP A 366 15.31 -7.64 -2.35
C ASP A 366 15.98 -7.32 -1.01
N GLY A 367 17.27 -6.93 -1.04
CA GLY A 367 18.03 -6.55 0.17
C GLY A 367 18.45 -7.73 1.05
N GLY A 368 18.38 -8.96 0.53
CA GLY A 368 18.81 -10.17 1.24
C GLY A 368 20.33 -10.26 1.41
N ALA A 369 20.76 -11.16 2.30
CA ALA A 369 22.19 -11.47 2.51
C ALA A 369 22.77 -12.38 1.42
N ASN A 370 21.93 -13.03 0.61
CA ASN A 370 22.34 -13.87 -0.49
C ASN A 370 22.54 -13.02 -1.77
N PRO A 371 23.79 -12.86 -2.26
CA PRO A 371 24.07 -12.07 -3.46
C PRO A 371 23.35 -12.57 -4.73
N ASP A 372 23.14 -13.88 -4.84
CA ASP A 372 22.46 -14.48 -6.01
C ASP A 372 20.97 -14.12 -6.02
N SER A 373 20.33 -14.09 -4.85
CA SER A 373 18.95 -13.61 -4.72
C SER A 373 18.84 -12.13 -5.13
N VAL A 374 19.74 -11.28 -4.62
CA VAL A 374 19.76 -9.85 -4.95
C VAL A 374 20.02 -9.62 -6.45
N SER A 375 21.00 -10.33 -7.03
CA SER A 375 21.37 -10.18 -8.45
C SER A 375 20.29 -10.73 -9.39
N GLY A 376 19.49 -11.71 -8.96
CA GLY A 376 18.35 -12.25 -9.70
C GLY A 376 17.32 -11.20 -10.08
N TRP A 377 17.23 -10.10 -9.31
CA TRP A 377 16.34 -8.97 -9.60
C TRP A 377 16.89 -7.96 -10.63
N SER A 378 18.07 -8.20 -11.20
CA SER A 378 18.64 -7.31 -12.23
C SER A 378 17.76 -7.20 -13.49
N THR A 379 16.92 -8.20 -13.73
CA THR A 379 15.92 -8.24 -14.81
C THR A 379 14.53 -8.56 -14.21
N GLY A 380 13.51 -8.58 -15.06
CA GLY A 380 12.15 -9.00 -14.68
C GLY A 380 11.94 -10.50 -14.51
N ASP A 381 12.97 -11.34 -14.69
CA ASP A 381 12.83 -12.79 -14.75
C ASP A 381 12.34 -13.41 -13.43
N VAL A 382 12.81 -12.87 -12.28
CA VAL A 382 12.34 -13.31 -10.96
C VAL A 382 10.83 -13.06 -10.83
N LEU A 383 10.37 -11.86 -11.18
CA LEU A 383 8.95 -11.50 -11.12
C LEU A 383 8.12 -12.39 -12.07
N ALA A 384 8.59 -12.58 -13.29
CA ALA A 384 7.90 -13.43 -14.27
C ALA A 384 7.77 -14.88 -13.77
N ARG A 385 8.84 -15.43 -13.17
CA ARG A 385 8.82 -16.76 -12.56
C ARG A 385 7.85 -16.82 -11.36
N GLN A 386 7.82 -15.79 -10.48
CA GLN A 386 6.88 -15.72 -9.36
C GLN A 386 5.43 -15.74 -9.86
N VAL A 387 5.10 -14.97 -10.90
CA VAL A 387 3.77 -14.97 -11.52
C VAL A 387 3.45 -16.37 -12.09
N GLN A 388 4.39 -17.00 -12.75
CA GLN A 388 4.21 -18.34 -13.31
C GLN A 388 3.98 -19.39 -12.22
N ASP A 389 4.80 -19.40 -11.16
CA ASP A 389 4.67 -20.36 -10.07
C ASP A 389 3.33 -20.17 -9.32
N LEU A 390 2.89 -18.93 -9.10
CA LEU A 390 1.57 -18.66 -8.52
C LEU A 390 0.43 -19.11 -9.45
N SER A 391 0.59 -18.99 -10.77
CA SER A 391 -0.40 -19.46 -11.73
C SER A 391 -0.55 -20.99 -11.69
N LEU A 392 0.52 -21.73 -11.48
CA LEU A 392 0.48 -23.21 -11.35
C LEU A 392 -0.22 -23.66 -10.06
N ILE A 393 -0.15 -22.89 -9.00
CA ILE A 393 -0.88 -23.16 -7.75
C ILE A 393 -2.42 -23.09 -7.99
N HIS A 394 -2.88 -22.30 -8.96
CA HIS A 394 -4.30 -22.19 -9.32
C HIS A 394 -4.90 -23.46 -9.92
N ILE A 395 -4.11 -24.29 -10.58
CA ILE A 395 -4.60 -25.53 -11.21
C ILE A 395 -5.06 -26.53 -10.13
N SER A 396 -4.46 -26.48 -8.95
CA SER A 396 -4.80 -27.36 -7.83
C SER A 396 -5.82 -26.78 -6.84
N GLU A 397 -6.00 -25.42 -6.83
CA GLU A 397 -6.94 -24.74 -5.94
C GLU A 397 -7.54 -23.47 -6.60
N PRO A 398 -8.80 -23.49 -7.03
CA PRO A 398 -9.38 -22.49 -7.97
C PRO A 398 -9.60 -21.06 -7.43
N THR A 399 -9.06 -20.68 -6.27
CA THR A 399 -9.37 -19.41 -5.58
C THR A 399 -8.19 -18.47 -5.35
N ARG A 400 -7.05 -18.62 -6.07
CA ARG A 400 -5.82 -17.86 -5.78
C ARG A 400 -5.38 -16.96 -6.93
N ARG A 401 -4.81 -15.77 -6.65
CA ARG A 401 -4.61 -14.70 -7.65
C ARG A 401 -3.47 -13.76 -7.26
N VAL A 402 -2.91 -13.01 -8.23
CA VAL A 402 -1.68 -12.20 -8.11
C VAL A 402 -1.99 -10.71 -8.10
N VAL A 403 -1.32 -9.95 -7.22
CA VAL A 403 -1.27 -8.49 -7.23
C VAL A 403 0.18 -8.05 -7.41
N ILE A 404 0.42 -7.05 -8.25
CA ILE A 404 1.75 -6.52 -8.57
C ILE A 404 1.87 -5.10 -8.00
N SER A 405 2.96 -4.87 -7.30
CA SER A 405 3.34 -3.56 -6.76
C SER A 405 4.45 -2.94 -7.60
#